data_e4074b8f99c7d7cb61af95632f51c399
#
_entry.id   e4074b8f99c7d7cb61af95632f51c399
#
_cell.length_a   1.000
_cell.length_b   1.000
_cell.length_c   1.000
_cell.angle_alpha   90.00
_cell.angle_beta   90.00
_cell.angle_gamma   90.00
#
_symmetry.space_group_name_H-M   'P 1'
#
loop_
_entity.id
_entity.type
_entity.pdbx_description
1 polymer ?
#
loop_
_entity_poly.entity_id
_entity_poly.type
_entity_poly.pdbx_seq_one_letter_code
_entity_poly.pdbx_strand_id
1 'polypeptide(L)'
;MGKYLEWDRLAKAVPKWYRDVKFGMFFHWGPYSVPAYMNEWYSHNMYITGLPQNVHHLQHYGRLERFGYKDFYNDFTGKKFDPDEWAELA
;
A
#
# COMPACT_ATOMS: atom_id res chain seq x y z
N MET A 1 -5.25 -14.92 -31.24
CA MET A 1 -4.42 -14.01 -32.06
C MET A 1 -4.38 -12.60 -31.47
N GLY A 2 -5.53 -12.02 -31.11
CA GLY A 2 -5.59 -10.66 -30.58
C GLY A 2 -4.74 -10.42 -29.32
N LYS A 3 -4.71 -11.38 -28.40
CA LYS A 3 -3.93 -11.24 -27.16
C LYS A 3 -2.43 -11.06 -27.42
N TYR A 4 -1.87 -11.84 -28.32
CA TYR A 4 -0.43 -11.77 -28.61
C TYR A 4 -0.06 -10.48 -29.31
N LEU A 5 -0.91 -10.00 -30.22
CA LEU A 5 -0.70 -8.74 -30.88
C LEU A 5 -0.77 -7.56 -29.92
N GLU A 6 -1.67 -7.62 -28.92
CA GLU A 6 -1.76 -6.60 -27.89
C GLU A 6 -0.51 -6.54 -27.03
N TRP A 7 0.00 -7.70 -26.60
CA TRP A 7 1.22 -7.74 -25.80
C TRP A 7 2.41 -7.18 -26.55
N ASP A 8 2.56 -7.52 -27.83
CA ASP A 8 3.64 -6.97 -28.67
C ASP A 8 3.55 -5.45 -28.77
N ARG A 9 2.32 -4.94 -28.99
CA ARG A 9 2.10 -3.51 -29.07
C ARG A 9 2.41 -2.81 -27.76
N LEU A 10 1.97 -3.38 -26.65
CA LEU A 10 2.20 -2.81 -25.32
C LEU A 10 3.70 -2.81 -24.96
N ALA A 11 4.41 -3.87 -25.34
CA ALA A 11 5.84 -3.94 -25.10
C ALA A 11 6.59 -2.82 -25.84
N LYS A 12 6.14 -2.49 -27.07
CA LYS A 12 6.74 -1.42 -27.85
C LYS A 12 6.35 -0.02 -27.35
N ALA A 13 5.26 0.06 -26.59
CA ALA A 13 4.76 1.32 -26.05
C ALA A 13 5.47 1.77 -24.77
N VAL A 14 6.38 0.98 -24.23
CA VAL A 14 7.13 1.33 -23.01
C VAL A 14 7.95 2.61 -23.28
N PRO A 15 7.78 3.66 -22.46
CA PRO A 15 8.49 4.92 -22.66
C PRO A 15 10.01 4.76 -22.60
N LYS A 16 10.70 5.56 -23.38
CA LYS A 16 12.17 5.53 -23.37
C LYS A 16 12.75 5.85 -21.99
N TRP A 17 12.16 6.83 -21.30
CA TRP A 17 12.66 7.22 -19.97
C TRP A 17 12.62 6.05 -18.99
N TYR A 18 11.60 5.20 -19.07
CA TYR A 18 11.47 4.03 -18.21
C TYR A 18 12.59 3.02 -18.48
N ARG A 19 12.96 2.86 -19.75
CA ARG A 19 14.07 1.96 -20.13
C ARG A 19 15.42 2.50 -19.74
N ASP A 20 15.57 3.83 -19.74
CA ASP A 20 16.84 4.49 -19.44
C ASP A 20 17.09 4.59 -17.93
N VAL A 21 16.03 4.68 -17.14
CA VAL A 21 16.12 4.73 -15.67
C VAL A 21 16.40 3.33 -15.15
N LYS A 22 17.57 3.12 -14.58
CA LYS A 22 17.98 1.81 -14.07
C LYS A 22 17.66 1.61 -12.59
N PHE A 23 17.10 2.62 -11.94
CA PHE A 23 16.84 2.63 -10.51
C PHE A 23 15.47 3.23 -10.22
N GLY A 24 14.75 2.61 -9.30
CA GLY A 24 13.45 3.10 -8.89
C GLY A 24 13.26 2.95 -7.39
N MET A 25 12.32 3.72 -6.82
CA MET A 25 11.91 3.62 -5.43
C MET A 25 10.60 2.86 -5.34
N PHE A 26 10.53 1.93 -4.40
CA PHE A 26 9.34 1.12 -4.17
C PHE A 26 8.98 1.16 -2.69
N PHE A 27 7.68 1.32 -2.39
CA PHE A 27 7.22 1.33 -1.00
C PHE A 27 5.77 0.83 -0.92
N HIS A 28 5.38 0.38 0.28
CA HIS A 28 4.01 0.02 0.59
C HIS A 28 3.36 1.15 1.38
N TRP A 29 2.17 1.56 0.97
CA TRP A 29 1.45 2.65 1.62
C TRP A 29 -0.05 2.48 1.41
N GLY A 30 -0.81 2.48 2.49
CA GLY A 30 -2.25 2.28 2.43
C GLY A 30 -2.88 2.56 3.79
N PRO A 31 -4.19 2.28 3.97
CA PRO A 31 -4.86 2.50 5.25
C PRO A 31 -4.19 1.80 6.44
N TYR A 32 -3.49 0.70 6.21
CA TYR A 32 -2.72 0.02 7.25
C TYR A 32 -1.59 0.88 7.81
N SER A 33 -1.23 1.97 7.12
CA SER A 33 -0.22 2.91 7.60
C SER A 33 -0.73 3.76 8.75
N VAL A 34 -2.06 3.85 8.94
CA VAL A 34 -2.64 4.60 10.05
C VAL A 34 -2.27 3.96 11.39
N PRO A 35 -2.54 2.65 11.63
CA PRO A 35 -2.07 2.01 12.85
C PRO A 35 -0.55 1.84 12.87
N ALA A 36 0.09 1.80 11.72
CA ALA A 36 1.55 1.71 11.58
C ALA A 36 2.16 0.60 12.44
N TYR A 37 1.55 -0.58 12.41
CA TYR A 37 1.97 -1.72 13.22
C TYR A 37 2.30 -2.92 12.35
N MET A 38 3.47 -3.46 12.53
CA MET A 38 4.02 -4.64 11.84
C MET A 38 4.26 -4.41 10.35
N ASN A 39 3.25 -4.67 9.51
CA ASN A 39 3.44 -4.64 8.06
C ASN A 39 2.11 -4.44 7.32
N GLU A 40 2.17 -4.51 6.00
CA GLU A 40 1.04 -4.32 5.09
C GLU A 40 -0.04 -5.40 5.22
N TRP A 41 0.26 -6.50 5.89
CA TRP A 41 -0.70 -7.57 6.12
C TRP A 41 -1.66 -7.30 7.28
N TYR A 42 -1.59 -6.10 7.86
CA TYR A 42 -2.44 -5.71 8.98
C TYR A 42 -3.93 -5.93 8.68
N SER A 43 -4.38 -5.57 7.48
CA SER A 43 -5.79 -5.68 7.08
C SER A 43 -6.30 -7.13 7.11
N HIS A 44 -5.43 -8.09 6.87
CA HIS A 44 -5.77 -9.50 6.93
C HIS A 44 -5.58 -10.04 8.35
N ASN A 45 -4.43 -9.76 8.94
CA ASN A 45 -4.04 -10.38 10.20
C ASN A 45 -4.78 -9.83 11.43
N MET A 46 -5.32 -8.62 11.34
CA MET A 46 -6.10 -8.05 12.45
C MET A 46 -7.36 -8.86 12.77
N TYR A 47 -7.85 -9.64 11.80
CA TYR A 47 -9.04 -10.45 11.97
C TYR A 47 -8.75 -11.89 12.40
N ILE A 48 -7.49 -12.26 12.54
CA ILE A 48 -7.09 -13.61 12.94
C ILE A 48 -6.75 -13.61 14.44
N THR A 49 -7.60 -14.24 15.23
CA THR A 49 -7.46 -14.28 16.69
C THR A 49 -6.08 -14.77 17.11
N GLY A 50 -5.43 -14.02 17.98
CA GLY A 50 -4.14 -14.40 18.57
C GLY A 50 -2.91 -13.91 17.81
N LEU A 51 -3.04 -13.44 16.57
CA LEU A 51 -1.90 -12.86 15.88
C LEU A 51 -1.54 -11.49 16.49
N PRO A 52 -0.26 -11.07 16.41
CA PRO A 52 0.17 -9.80 16.99
C PRO A 52 -0.70 -8.60 16.53
N GLN A 53 -1.06 -8.55 15.25
CA GLN A 53 -1.89 -7.46 14.73
C GLN A 53 -3.29 -7.47 15.37
N ASN A 54 -3.86 -8.65 15.59
CA ASN A 54 -5.16 -8.79 16.24
C ASN A 54 -5.10 -8.30 17.69
N VAL A 55 -4.11 -8.75 18.44
CA VAL A 55 -3.93 -8.35 19.84
C VAL A 55 -3.73 -6.83 19.94
N HIS A 56 -2.87 -6.28 19.10
CA HIS A 56 -2.61 -4.84 19.04
C HIS A 56 -3.88 -4.06 18.74
N HIS A 57 -4.65 -4.52 17.74
CA HIS A 57 -5.88 -3.85 17.33
C HIS A 57 -6.90 -3.80 18.47
N LEU A 58 -7.14 -4.93 19.11
CA LEU A 58 -8.09 -5.02 20.22
C LEU A 58 -7.71 -4.12 21.37
N GLN A 59 -6.41 -4.03 21.67
CA GLN A 59 -5.91 -3.19 22.77
C GLN A 59 -6.03 -1.69 22.48
N HIS A 60 -5.83 -1.28 21.23
CA HIS A 60 -5.74 0.13 20.86
C HIS A 60 -7.03 0.70 20.26
N TYR A 61 -7.81 -0.14 19.58
CA TYR A 61 -9.01 0.30 18.85
C TYR A 61 -10.30 -0.38 19.32
N GLY A 62 -10.19 -1.43 20.14
CA GLY A 62 -11.35 -2.13 20.63
C GLY A 62 -11.86 -3.22 19.69
N ARG A 63 -13.12 -3.57 19.88
CA ARG A 63 -13.74 -4.67 19.14
C ARG A 63 -13.81 -4.43 17.65
N LEU A 64 -13.57 -5.48 16.86
CA LEU A 64 -13.60 -5.43 15.40
C LEU A 64 -14.97 -5.02 14.86
N GLU A 65 -16.05 -5.35 15.56
CA GLU A 65 -17.41 -4.97 15.15
C GLU A 65 -17.61 -3.44 15.21
N ARG A 66 -16.88 -2.76 16.10
CA ARG A 66 -16.98 -1.32 16.29
C ARG A 66 -15.93 -0.55 15.52
N PHE A 67 -14.74 -1.13 15.36
CA PHE A 67 -13.65 -0.50 14.65
C PHE A 67 -12.93 -1.55 13.81
N GLY A 68 -13.31 -1.65 12.53
CA GLY A 68 -12.68 -2.54 11.57
C GLY A 68 -11.69 -1.80 10.69
N TYR A 69 -11.15 -2.49 9.70
CA TYR A 69 -10.14 -1.91 8.82
C TYR A 69 -10.63 -0.67 8.07
N LYS A 70 -11.88 -0.70 7.60
CA LYS A 70 -12.46 0.43 6.86
C LYS A 70 -12.55 1.72 7.68
N ASP A 71 -12.54 1.59 8.99
CA ASP A 71 -12.63 2.76 9.88
C ASP A 71 -11.34 3.58 9.88
N PHE A 72 -10.23 3.01 9.38
CA PHE A 72 -8.99 3.75 9.19
C PHE A 72 -9.03 4.67 7.95
N TYR A 73 -9.97 4.47 7.03
CA TYR A 73 -9.98 5.18 5.75
C TYR A 73 -10.04 6.69 5.94
N ASN A 74 -10.81 7.16 6.91
CA ASN A 74 -10.96 8.60 7.16
C ASN A 74 -9.66 9.25 7.67
N ASP A 75 -8.81 8.47 8.31
CA ASP A 75 -7.53 8.94 8.84
C ASP A 75 -6.40 8.82 7.82
N PHE A 76 -6.61 8.04 6.76
CA PHE A 76 -5.65 7.89 5.68
C PHE A 76 -5.86 9.01 4.67
N THR A 77 -5.24 10.16 4.93
CA THR A 77 -5.50 11.38 4.16
C THR A 77 -4.37 11.75 3.19
N GLY A 78 -3.16 11.24 3.41
CA GLY A 78 -2.02 11.59 2.57
C GLY A 78 -1.62 13.07 2.63
N LYS A 79 -1.95 13.76 3.72
CA LYS A 79 -1.72 15.21 3.85
C LYS A 79 -0.28 15.64 3.60
N LYS A 80 0.67 14.81 3.98
CA LYS A 80 2.09 15.13 3.88
C LYS A 80 2.73 14.54 2.63
N PHE A 81 1.94 13.92 1.76
CA PHE A 81 2.47 13.33 0.54
C PHE A 81 2.88 14.44 -0.42
N ASP A 82 4.15 14.42 -0.80
CA ASP A 82 4.74 15.32 -1.78
C ASP A 82 5.65 14.50 -2.68
N PRO A 83 5.20 14.16 -3.90
CA PRO A 83 5.98 13.29 -4.77
C PRO A 83 7.32 13.88 -5.17
N ASP A 84 7.40 15.19 -5.30
CA ASP A 84 8.65 15.85 -5.68
C ASP A 84 9.68 15.75 -4.56
N GLU A 85 9.27 16.00 -3.31
CA GLU A 85 10.12 15.84 -2.14
C GLU A 85 10.61 14.40 -1.98
N TRP A 86 9.70 13.43 -2.18
CA TRP A 86 10.06 12.02 -2.08
C TRP A 86 11.07 11.62 -3.16
N ALA A 87 10.91 12.14 -4.36
CA ALA A 87 11.83 11.88 -5.45
C ALA A 87 13.21 12.46 -5.15
N GLU A 88 13.28 13.63 -4.53
CA GLU A 88 14.55 14.25 -4.14
C GLU A 88 15.29 13.43 -3.08
N LEU A 89 14.56 12.82 -2.15
CA LEU A 89 15.16 11.98 -1.12
C LEU A 89 15.77 10.70 -1.67
N ALA A 90 15.23 10.23 -2.76
CA ALA A 90 15.77 9.05 -3.42
C ALA A 90 17.02 9.38 -4.21
#